data_9418b4127ed4c5306423f6529c4f0743
#
_entry.id   9418b4127ed4c5306423f6529c4f0743
#
_cell.length_a   1.000
_cell.length_b   1.000
_cell.length_c   1.000
_cell.angle_alpha   90.00
_cell.angle_beta   90.00
_cell.angle_gamma   90.00
#
_symmetry.space_group_name_H-M   'P 1'
#
loop_
_entity.id
_entity.type
_entity.pdbx_description
1 polymer ?
#
loop_
_entity_poly.entity_id
_entity_poly.type
_entity_poly.pdbx_seq_one_letter_code
_entity_poly.pdbx_strand_id
1 'polypeptide(L)'
;MNKVTKSEKPVYCNKCAVTHALEIIGGKWRLPIIWELSTVEGLRYNELKRRLTGITNIMLTRSLQGLEEHGLIDRREITHIPPHVEYSLTERCKELLPALDIINQWGEEQMLNPCNSKPAK
;
A
#
# COMPACT_ATOMS: atom_id res chain seq x y z
N MET A 1 -11.63 -13.70 -10.71
CA MET A 1 -12.14 -13.62 -10.47
C MET A 1 -12.83 -13.69 -10.66
N ASN A 2 -12.99 -13.70 -10.77
CA ASN A 2 -13.72 -13.74 -10.80
C ASN A 2 -14.50 -13.52 -10.79
N LYS A 3 -14.61 -13.76 -11.05
CA LYS A 3 -15.48 -13.34 -11.01
C LYS A 3 -16.61 -13.52 -10.45
N VAL A 4 -16.51 -13.35 -9.35
CA VAL A 4 -17.78 -13.17 -8.67
C VAL A 4 -18.75 -12.45 -9.54
N THR A 5 -19.92 -12.92 -9.66
CA THR A 5 -20.92 -12.19 -10.42
C THR A 5 -21.41 -11.03 -9.56
N LYS A 6 -21.84 -9.99 -10.25
CA LYS A 6 -22.29 -8.82 -9.53
C LYS A 6 -23.59 -9.06 -8.81
N SER A 7 -24.41 -9.94 -9.31
CA SER A 7 -25.68 -10.24 -8.68
C SER A 7 -25.51 -10.94 -7.34
N GLU A 8 -24.33 -11.41 -7.08
CA GLU A 8 -24.08 -12.15 -5.85
C GLU A 8 -23.26 -11.36 -4.85
N LYS A 9 -23.32 -10.07 -4.93
CA LYS A 9 -22.61 -9.26 -3.96
C LYS A 9 -22.99 -9.63 -2.54
N PRO A 10 -22.03 -9.84 -1.66
CA PRO A 10 -22.37 -10.10 -0.26
C PRO A 10 -23.07 -8.90 0.35
N VAL A 11 -23.90 -9.18 1.35
CA VAL A 11 -24.66 -8.12 2.00
C VAL A 11 -23.99 -7.79 3.34
N TYR A 12 -22.74 -7.39 3.31
CA TYR A 12 -22.03 -7.10 4.55
C TYR A 12 -21.91 -5.61 4.83
N CYS A 13 -22.19 -4.78 3.87
CA CYS A 13 -22.13 -3.35 4.11
C CYS A 13 -22.87 -2.63 3.00
N ASN A 14 -23.11 -1.36 3.23
CA ASN A 14 -23.85 -0.54 2.27
C ASN A 14 -22.94 0.22 1.33
N LYS A 15 -21.62 0.07 1.46
CA LYS A 15 -20.71 0.81 0.62
C LYS A 15 -20.27 -0.05 -0.55
N CYS A 16 -19.82 0.61 -1.61
CA CYS A 16 -19.29 -0.11 -2.75
C CYS A 16 -17.91 -0.66 -2.42
N ALA A 17 -17.50 -1.64 -3.21
CA ALA A 17 -16.23 -2.31 -2.97
C ALA A 17 -15.04 -1.36 -3.09
N VAL A 18 -15.11 -0.38 -4.00
CA VAL A 18 -14.03 0.58 -4.12
C VAL A 18 -13.89 1.41 -2.85
N THR A 19 -15.01 1.87 -2.31
CA THR A 19 -14.97 2.60 -1.05
C THR A 19 -14.39 1.75 0.07
N HIS A 20 -14.80 0.50 0.14
CA HIS A 20 -14.29 -0.39 1.16
C HIS A 20 -12.78 -0.60 1.01
N ALA A 21 -12.33 -0.84 -0.22
CA ALA A 21 -10.89 -1.00 -0.46
C ALA A 21 -10.11 0.24 -0.04
N LEU A 22 -10.66 1.42 -0.32
CA LEU A 22 -9.96 2.65 0.05
C LEU A 22 -9.89 2.86 1.55
N GLU A 23 -10.79 2.27 2.30
CA GLU A 23 -10.67 2.32 3.76
C GLU A 23 -9.47 1.52 4.25
N ILE A 24 -9.11 0.50 3.48
CA ILE A 24 -7.96 -0.36 3.83
C ILE A 24 -6.66 0.21 3.31
N ILE A 25 -6.63 0.68 2.07
CA ILE A 25 -5.39 1.08 1.41
C ILE A 25 -5.32 2.58 1.14
N GLY A 26 -6.33 3.34 1.52
CA GLY A 26 -6.36 4.75 1.20
C GLY A 26 -5.45 5.57 2.07
N GLY A 27 -5.49 6.88 1.85
CA GLY A 27 -4.58 7.79 2.50
C GLY A 27 -3.36 8.00 1.64
N LYS A 28 -2.47 8.84 2.13
CA LYS A 28 -1.34 9.25 1.31
C LYS A 28 -0.23 8.20 1.27
N TRP A 29 -0.07 7.41 2.33
CA TRP A 29 1.18 6.68 2.50
C TRP A 29 1.06 5.16 2.39
N ARG A 30 -0.16 4.58 2.50
CA ARG A 30 -0.26 3.12 2.53
C ARG A 30 0.15 2.46 1.22
N LEU A 31 -0.34 2.96 0.10
CA LEU A 31 0.05 2.38 -1.19
C LEU A 31 1.53 2.61 -1.50
N PRO A 32 2.09 3.80 -1.25
CA PRO A 32 3.55 3.94 -1.41
C PRO A 32 4.36 2.97 -0.57
N ILE A 33 3.92 2.69 0.66
CA ILE A 33 4.62 1.71 1.50
C ILE A 33 4.55 0.33 0.86
N ILE A 34 3.37 -0.07 0.40
CA ILE A 34 3.21 -1.37 -0.25
C ILE A 34 4.11 -1.44 -1.48
N TRP A 35 4.17 -0.37 -2.25
CA TRP A 35 5.01 -0.32 -3.44
C TRP A 35 6.48 -0.58 -3.09
N GLU A 36 6.99 0.11 -2.07
CA GLU A 36 8.38 -0.09 -1.66
C GLU A 36 8.61 -1.50 -1.17
N LEU A 37 7.67 -2.05 -0.41
CA LEU A 37 7.82 -3.42 0.09
C LEU A 37 7.72 -4.45 -1.02
N SER A 38 7.14 -4.10 -2.16
CA SER A 38 7.07 -5.02 -3.28
C SER A 38 8.41 -5.14 -4.01
N THR A 39 9.30 -4.17 -3.84
CA THR A 39 10.57 -4.17 -4.57
C THR A 39 11.66 -4.94 -3.85
N VAL A 40 11.57 -5.08 -2.54
CA VAL A 40 12.59 -5.76 -1.75
C VAL A 40 11.90 -6.54 -0.65
N GLU A 41 12.31 -7.78 -0.49
CA GLU A 41 11.79 -8.61 0.58
C GLU A 41 12.41 -8.15 1.91
N GLY A 42 11.56 -7.74 2.85
CA GLY A 42 12.03 -7.44 4.20
C GLY A 42 12.76 -6.12 4.33
N LEU A 43 12.03 -5.02 4.41
CA LEU A 43 12.64 -3.72 4.65
C LEU A 43 12.49 -3.35 6.12
N ARG A 44 13.50 -2.68 6.64
CA ARG A 44 13.46 -2.15 7.99
C ARG A 44 12.78 -0.80 8.02
N TYR A 45 12.37 -0.40 9.22
CA TYR A 45 11.68 0.87 9.43
C TYR A 45 12.47 2.06 8.86
N ASN A 46 13.76 2.13 9.18
CA ASN A 46 14.56 3.27 8.75
C ASN A 46 14.78 3.26 7.24
N GLU A 47 14.85 2.07 6.65
CA GLU A 47 14.97 1.98 5.20
C GLU A 47 13.70 2.49 4.52
N LEU A 48 12.55 2.10 5.05
CA LEU A 48 11.29 2.61 4.54
C LEU A 48 11.21 4.12 4.65
N LYS A 49 11.64 4.64 5.81
CA LYS A 49 11.59 6.08 6.02
C LYS A 49 12.46 6.83 5.01
N ARG A 50 13.62 6.27 4.69
CA ARG A 50 14.49 6.90 3.70
C ARG A 50 13.90 6.89 2.30
N ARG A 51 13.18 5.81 1.96
CA ARG A 51 12.60 5.68 0.62
C ARG A 51 11.37 6.54 0.40
N LEU A 52 10.68 6.88 1.49
CA LEU A 52 9.41 7.61 1.40
C LEU A 52 9.65 9.06 1.78
N THR A 53 10.09 9.82 0.80
CA THR A 53 10.47 11.22 1.00
C THR A 53 9.34 12.01 1.63
N GLY A 54 9.65 12.65 2.75
CA GLY A 54 8.68 13.50 3.42
C GLY A 54 7.84 12.86 4.48
N ILE A 55 7.92 11.54 4.63
CA ILE A 55 7.11 10.88 5.65
C ILE A 55 7.69 11.16 7.04
N THR A 56 6.82 11.42 8.00
CA THR A 56 7.23 11.58 9.39
C THR A 56 7.18 10.23 10.10
N ASN A 57 7.83 10.16 11.25
CA ASN A 57 7.78 8.96 12.07
C ASN A 57 6.35 8.60 12.46
N ILE A 58 5.54 9.60 12.79
CA ILE A 58 4.16 9.36 13.18
C ILE A 58 3.38 8.77 12.02
N MET A 59 3.53 9.34 10.84
CA MET A 59 2.82 8.85 9.65
C MET A 59 3.25 7.43 9.30
N LEU A 60 4.55 7.16 9.34
CA LEU A 60 5.04 5.84 9.00
C LEU A 60 4.54 4.81 10.00
N THR A 61 4.65 5.11 11.28
CA THR A 61 4.21 4.19 12.32
C THR A 61 2.72 3.89 12.19
N ARG A 62 1.91 4.93 12.01
CA ARG A 62 0.47 4.73 11.89
C ARG A 62 0.11 3.93 10.64
N SER A 63 0.79 4.23 9.53
CA SER A 63 0.50 3.52 8.29
C SER A 63 0.89 2.06 8.39
N LEU A 64 2.04 1.76 9.00
CA LEU A 64 2.45 0.38 9.18
C LEU A 64 1.49 -0.36 10.10
N GLN A 65 1.06 0.27 11.19
CA GLN A 65 0.11 -0.36 12.09
C GLN A 65 -1.20 -0.67 11.38
N GLY A 66 -1.70 0.29 10.59
CA GLY A 66 -2.93 0.06 9.87
C GLY A 66 -2.83 -1.06 8.86
N LEU A 67 -1.73 -1.11 8.14
CA LEU A 67 -1.53 -2.18 7.17
C LEU A 67 -1.40 -3.53 7.85
N GLU A 68 -0.72 -3.56 8.98
CA GLU A 68 -0.57 -4.81 9.72
C GLU A 68 -1.92 -5.29 10.26
N GLU A 69 -2.72 -4.36 10.78
CA GLU A 69 -4.03 -4.71 11.33
C GLU A 69 -4.94 -5.28 10.26
N HIS A 70 -4.81 -4.82 9.02
CA HIS A 70 -5.61 -5.33 7.92
C HIS A 70 -5.01 -6.58 7.28
N GLY A 71 -3.91 -7.07 7.82
CA GLY A 71 -3.31 -8.28 7.30
C GLY A 71 -2.59 -8.11 5.97
N LEU A 72 -2.11 -6.91 5.68
CA LEU A 72 -1.43 -6.64 4.41
C LEU A 72 0.08 -6.71 4.53
N ILE A 73 0.61 -6.47 5.72
CA ILE A 73 2.05 -6.62 5.94
C ILE A 73 2.28 -7.45 7.20
N ASP A 74 3.44 -8.09 7.21
CA ASP A 74 3.94 -8.82 8.37
C ASP A 74 5.07 -8.02 8.99
N ARG A 75 5.07 -7.99 10.31
CA ARG A 75 6.14 -7.41 11.08
C ARG A 75 6.89 -8.59 11.72
N ARG A 76 8.14 -8.76 11.36
CA ARG A 76 8.91 -9.90 11.84
C ARG A 76 10.12 -9.42 12.60
N GLU A 77 10.27 -9.97 13.80
CA GLU A 77 11.43 -9.67 14.61
C GLU A 77 12.55 -10.63 14.27
N ILE A 78 13.69 -10.06 13.93
CA ILE A 78 14.89 -10.84 13.61
C ILE A 78 15.77 -10.83 14.85
N THR A 79 16.02 -12.01 15.37
CA THR A 79 16.78 -12.12 16.62
C THR A 79 18.28 -12.28 16.41
N HIS A 80 18.72 -12.32 15.16
CA HIS A 80 20.15 -12.37 14.85
C HIS A 80 20.82 -11.06 15.24
N ILE A 81 22.13 -11.06 15.22
CA ILE A 81 22.88 -9.86 15.54
C ILE A 81 23.09 -9.08 14.26
N PRO A 82 22.72 -7.81 14.22
CA PRO A 82 21.98 -7.07 15.26
C PRO A 82 20.49 -7.37 15.19
N PRO A 83 19.82 -7.44 16.34
CA PRO A 83 18.37 -7.63 16.34
C PRO A 83 17.68 -6.46 15.67
N HIS A 84 16.63 -6.74 14.91
CA HIS A 84 15.91 -5.69 14.24
C HIS A 84 14.54 -6.22 13.81
N VAL A 85 13.72 -5.33 13.27
CA VAL A 85 12.40 -5.65 12.78
C VAL A 85 12.36 -5.42 11.28
N GLU A 86 11.78 -6.37 10.56
CA GLU A 86 11.59 -6.25 9.12
C GLU A 86 10.11 -6.32 8.79
N TYR A 87 9.73 -5.58 7.76
CA TYR A 87 8.36 -5.58 7.25
C TYR A 87 8.35 -6.18 5.86
N SER A 88 7.33 -6.98 5.58
CA SER A 88 7.18 -7.61 4.28
C SER A 88 5.70 -7.74 3.95
N LEU A 89 5.39 -7.94 2.66
CA LEU A 89 4.02 -8.09 2.22
C LEU A 89 3.52 -9.49 2.51
N THR A 90 2.24 -9.57 2.90
CA THR A 90 1.57 -10.87 2.99
C THR A 90 1.14 -11.32 1.60
N GLU A 91 0.80 -12.60 1.50
CA GLU A 91 0.26 -13.11 0.22
C GLU A 91 -1.02 -12.38 -0.17
N ARG A 92 -1.84 -12.07 0.82
CA ARG A 92 -3.07 -11.34 0.56
C ARG A 92 -2.78 -9.98 -0.06
N CYS A 93 -1.75 -9.30 0.41
CA CYS A 93 -1.40 -8.01 -0.15
C CYS A 93 -0.83 -8.15 -1.55
N LYS A 94 -0.10 -9.22 -1.81
CA LYS A 94 0.49 -9.42 -3.12
C LYS A 94 -0.56 -9.55 -4.21
N GLU A 95 -1.77 -9.94 -3.85
CA GLU A 95 -2.87 -9.98 -4.81
C GLU A 95 -3.21 -8.60 -5.35
N LEU A 96 -2.85 -7.57 -4.62
CA LEU A 96 -3.12 -6.20 -5.04
C LEU A 96 -2.07 -5.66 -6.01
N LEU A 97 -0.92 -6.31 -6.11
CA LEU A 97 0.18 -5.77 -6.88
C LEU A 97 -0.13 -5.54 -8.35
N PRO A 98 -0.89 -6.40 -9.04
CA PRO A 98 -1.24 -6.08 -10.42
C PRO A 98 -1.99 -4.76 -10.58
N ALA A 99 -2.91 -4.48 -9.65
CA ALA A 99 -3.62 -3.21 -9.68
C ALA A 99 -2.68 -2.04 -9.40
N LEU A 100 -1.72 -2.25 -8.50
CA LEU A 100 -0.77 -1.21 -8.17
C LEU A 100 0.15 -0.91 -9.35
N ASP A 101 0.52 -1.94 -10.12
CA ASP A 101 1.29 -1.72 -11.35
C ASP A 101 0.54 -0.82 -12.32
N ILE A 102 -0.76 -1.05 -12.46
CA ILE A 102 -1.57 -0.23 -13.34
C ILE A 102 -1.61 1.21 -12.84
N ILE A 103 -1.78 1.38 -11.55
CA ILE A 103 -1.78 2.72 -10.96
C ILE A 103 -0.44 3.40 -11.19
N ASN A 104 0.65 2.65 -11.05
CA ASN A 104 1.98 3.19 -11.26
C ASN A 104 2.16 3.69 -12.69
N GLN A 105 1.74 2.88 -13.66
CA GLN A 105 1.85 3.27 -15.06
C GLN A 105 1.03 4.51 -15.36
N TRP A 106 -0.20 4.51 -14.86
CA TRP A 106 -1.06 5.67 -15.06
C TRP A 106 -0.44 6.93 -14.43
N GLY A 107 0.12 6.77 -13.23
CA GLY A 107 0.76 7.90 -12.56
C GLY A 107 1.96 8.43 -13.34
N GLU A 108 2.78 7.51 -13.87
CA GLU A 108 3.92 7.95 -14.68
C GLU A 108 3.49 8.74 -15.90
N GLU A 109 2.41 8.30 -16.53
CA GLU A 109 1.90 9.02 -17.70
C GLU A 109 1.45 10.43 -17.32
N GLN A 110 0.83 10.57 -16.14
CA GLN A 110 0.42 11.90 -15.69
C GLN A 110 1.63 12.79 -15.41
N MET A 111 2.70 12.22 -14.91
CA MET A 111 3.91 12.99 -14.65
C MET A 111 4.56 13.46 -15.95
N LEU A 112 4.43 12.67 -17.01
CA LEU A 112 5.00 13.06 -18.31
C LEU A 112 4.16 14.13 -19.01
N ASN A 113 2.94 14.34 -18.58
CA ASN A 113 2.04 15.31 -19.19
C ASN A 113 1.54 16.30 -18.15
N PRO A 114 2.46 17.03 -17.51
CA PRO A 114 2.06 17.89 -16.40
C PRO A 114 1.15 19.03 -16.79
N CYS A 115 1.22 19.47 -18.02
CA CYS A 115 0.37 20.57 -18.47
C CYS A 115 -1.10 20.17 -18.53
N ASN A 116 -1.38 18.89 -18.53
CA ASN A 116 -2.76 18.43 -18.52
C ASN A 116 -3.37 18.51 -17.14
N SER A 117 -2.52 18.65 -16.19
CA SER A 117 -3.03 18.79 -14.87
C SER A 117 -3.33 20.20 -14.59
N LYS A 118 -3.52 20.85 -15.04
CA LYS A 118 -3.69 22.10 -14.89
C LYS A 118 -3.93 22.69 -13.88
N PRO A 119 -3.58 23.05 -13.85
CA PRO A 119 -3.44 23.70 -13.00
C PRO A 119 -4.18 24.40 -12.27
N ALA A 120 -4.52 24.38 -12.28
CA ALA A 120 -4.93 24.92 -11.61
C ALA A 120 -5.59 25.41 -11.13
N LYS A 121 -5.75 25.28 -11.12
CA LYS A 121 -6.18 25.52 -10.68
C LYS A 121 -6.17 25.99 -10.09
#